data_42be82a96e82d0ccc0aeec0bbdc5ffc6
#
_entry.id   42be82a96e82d0ccc0aeec0bbdc5ffc6
#
_cell.length_a   1.000
_cell.length_b   1.000
_cell.length_c   1.000
_cell.angle_alpha   90.00
_cell.angle_beta   90.00
_cell.angle_gamma   90.00
#
_symmetry.space_group_name_H-M   'P 1'
#
loop_
_entity.id
_entity.type
_entity.pdbx_description
1 polymer ?
#
loop_
_entity_poly.entity_id
_entity_poly.type
_entity_poly.pdbx_seq_one_letter_code
_entity_poly.pdbx_strand_id
1 'polypeptide(L)'
;MKYLSVAETAAKWQISERSVRNYCAQGRVQGAELHGRVWSIPKTAVKPERVNKIKQSERSLLNVLQEEKASRYAGGIYHKTQIELTYNSNHMEGSRLTHEQTRYIFETNTIGVENEVLNVDDVIETANHFRCIDLLIDKAKTALSEKLIKELHFILKTGTSDARKDWFAVGDYKKLPNEVGGRDTALPEEVSEQMRALLAKYNAKKSKTFKDILDFHVCFERIHPFQDGNGRVGRLIMFKECLKYNIVPFIIEDNLKMFYYRGLKEWGKENGFLMDTCLVAQDRYKAYLDYFRIAY
;
A
#
# COMPACT_ATOMS: atom_id res chain seq x y z
N MET A 1 35.68 -27.40 -28.66
CA MET A 1 35.37 -25.96 -28.58
C MET A 1 36.26 -25.36 -27.47
N LYS A 2 36.79 -24.14 -27.65
CA LYS A 2 37.53 -23.47 -26.58
C LYS A 2 36.52 -22.72 -25.73
N TYR A 3 36.57 -22.93 -24.40
CA TYR A 3 35.71 -22.26 -23.43
C TYR A 3 36.48 -21.15 -22.72
N LEU A 4 35.76 -20.13 -22.26
CA LEU A 4 36.28 -19.05 -21.39
C LEU A 4 35.68 -19.20 -20.00
N SER A 5 36.43 -18.76 -19.02
CA SER A 5 35.93 -18.55 -17.65
C SER A 5 35.01 -17.33 -17.57
N VAL A 6 34.33 -17.19 -16.44
CA VAL A 6 33.52 -15.99 -16.15
C VAL A 6 34.36 -14.71 -16.18
N ALA A 7 35.57 -14.74 -15.62
CA ALA A 7 36.44 -13.58 -15.58
C ALA A 7 36.92 -13.17 -16.99
N GLU A 8 37.34 -14.12 -17.82
CA GLU A 8 37.75 -13.86 -19.19
C GLU A 8 36.58 -13.33 -20.04
N THR A 9 35.40 -13.88 -19.82
CA THR A 9 34.16 -13.43 -20.52
C THR A 9 33.76 -12.02 -20.06
N ALA A 10 33.90 -11.72 -18.77
CA ALA A 10 33.65 -10.39 -18.23
C ALA A 10 34.56 -9.34 -18.85
N ALA A 11 35.87 -9.64 -18.96
CA ALA A 11 36.84 -8.80 -19.62
C ALA A 11 36.50 -8.60 -21.11
N LYS A 12 36.20 -9.69 -21.83
CA LYS A 12 35.81 -9.66 -23.27
C LYS A 12 34.55 -8.81 -23.52
N TRP A 13 33.55 -8.90 -22.66
CA TRP A 13 32.28 -8.21 -22.81
C TRP A 13 32.24 -6.84 -22.15
N GLN A 14 33.29 -6.47 -21.42
CA GLN A 14 33.38 -5.21 -20.66
C GLN A 14 32.20 -5.03 -19.68
N ILE A 15 31.94 -6.09 -18.88
CA ILE A 15 30.91 -6.11 -17.84
C ILE A 15 31.45 -6.79 -16.59
N SER A 16 30.72 -6.68 -15.47
CA SER A 16 31.12 -7.38 -14.23
C SER A 16 30.96 -8.90 -14.34
N GLU A 17 31.78 -9.66 -13.64
CA GLU A 17 31.62 -11.12 -13.52
C GLU A 17 30.24 -11.52 -13.01
N ARG A 18 29.66 -10.72 -12.10
CA ARG A 18 28.29 -10.93 -11.60
C ARG A 18 27.27 -10.89 -12.75
N SER A 19 27.42 -9.96 -13.68
CA SER A 19 26.55 -9.87 -14.84
C SER A 19 26.67 -11.08 -15.75
N VAL A 20 27.90 -11.59 -15.95
CA VAL A 20 28.14 -12.81 -16.74
C VAL A 20 27.44 -14.01 -16.09
N ARG A 21 27.65 -14.22 -14.77
CA ARG A 21 27.00 -15.32 -14.04
C ARG A 21 25.47 -15.23 -14.12
N ASN A 22 24.92 -14.02 -14.01
CA ASN A 22 23.47 -13.81 -14.15
C ASN A 22 22.96 -14.16 -15.54
N TYR A 23 23.66 -13.77 -16.60
CA TYR A 23 23.27 -14.13 -17.98
C TYR A 23 23.33 -15.65 -18.21
N CYS A 24 24.35 -16.33 -17.69
CA CYS A 24 24.45 -17.79 -17.75
C CYS A 24 23.34 -18.48 -16.97
N ALA A 25 23.08 -18.05 -15.73
CA ALA A 25 22.00 -18.60 -14.87
C ALA A 25 20.60 -18.41 -15.46
N GLN A 26 20.39 -17.34 -16.25
CA GLN A 26 19.16 -17.07 -16.96
C GLN A 26 19.05 -17.80 -18.31
N GLY A 27 20.00 -18.66 -18.67
CA GLY A 27 20.02 -19.36 -19.95
C GLY A 27 20.22 -18.46 -21.20
N ARG A 28 20.68 -17.21 -20.98
CA ARG A 28 20.81 -16.21 -22.05
C ARG A 28 22.13 -16.29 -22.81
N VAL A 29 23.04 -17.13 -22.37
CA VAL A 29 24.33 -17.38 -23.03
C VAL A 29 24.26 -18.76 -23.65
N GLN A 30 24.07 -18.80 -24.95
CA GLN A 30 23.94 -20.08 -25.69
C GLN A 30 25.21 -20.92 -25.53
N GLY A 31 25.04 -22.18 -25.15
CA GLY A 31 26.13 -23.14 -24.97
C GLY A 31 26.97 -22.92 -23.69
N ALA A 32 26.55 -22.07 -22.77
CA ALA A 32 27.18 -21.99 -21.44
C ALA A 32 26.76 -23.18 -20.59
N GLU A 33 27.71 -23.84 -19.95
CA GLU A 33 27.51 -25.03 -19.12
C GLU A 33 28.04 -24.79 -17.70
N LEU A 34 27.31 -25.28 -16.71
CA LEU A 34 27.72 -25.21 -15.30
C LEU A 34 28.32 -26.55 -14.87
N HIS A 35 29.63 -26.56 -14.62
CA HIS A 35 30.34 -27.72 -14.08
C HIS A 35 30.66 -27.49 -12.59
N GLY A 36 29.89 -28.13 -11.71
CA GLY A 36 29.95 -27.87 -10.27
C GLY A 36 29.54 -26.43 -9.96
N ARG A 37 30.50 -25.57 -9.59
CA ARG A 37 30.26 -24.13 -9.30
C ARG A 37 30.86 -23.18 -10.33
N VAL A 38 31.42 -23.74 -11.43
CA VAL A 38 32.14 -22.96 -12.44
C VAL A 38 31.38 -22.98 -13.78
N TRP A 39 31.18 -21.80 -14.33
CA TRP A 39 30.61 -21.66 -15.67
C TRP A 39 31.68 -21.78 -16.74
N SER A 40 31.44 -22.63 -17.73
CA SER A 40 32.24 -22.76 -18.96
C SER A 40 31.45 -22.10 -20.10
N ILE A 41 32.02 -21.06 -20.71
CA ILE A 41 31.31 -20.22 -21.68
C ILE A 41 31.99 -20.37 -23.03
N PRO A 42 31.29 -20.74 -24.11
CA PRO A 42 31.92 -20.86 -25.41
C PRO A 42 32.63 -19.58 -25.83
N LYS A 43 33.84 -19.68 -26.39
CA LYS A 43 34.59 -18.53 -26.89
C LYS A 43 33.82 -17.74 -27.96
N THR A 44 32.92 -18.42 -28.68
CA THR A 44 32.05 -17.87 -29.73
C THR A 44 30.79 -17.20 -29.15
N ALA A 45 30.54 -17.34 -27.84
CA ALA A 45 29.36 -16.74 -27.23
C ALA A 45 29.38 -15.21 -27.40
N VAL A 46 28.23 -14.69 -27.80
CA VAL A 46 27.99 -13.27 -27.96
C VAL A 46 27.41 -12.72 -26.66
N LYS A 47 27.83 -11.51 -26.29
CA LYS A 47 27.25 -10.80 -25.15
C LYS A 47 25.75 -10.67 -25.38
N PRO A 48 24.89 -11.21 -24.48
CA PRO A 48 23.45 -10.99 -24.59
C PRO A 48 23.17 -9.49 -24.61
N GLU A 49 22.35 -9.06 -25.52
CA GLU A 49 21.85 -7.69 -25.47
C GLU A 49 21.30 -7.44 -24.07
N ARG A 50 21.59 -6.27 -23.50
CA ARG A 50 20.81 -5.86 -22.34
C ARG A 50 19.37 -5.98 -22.80
N VAL A 51 18.56 -6.83 -22.11
CA VAL A 51 17.13 -6.63 -22.19
C VAL A 51 16.99 -5.18 -21.74
N ASN A 52 16.85 -4.26 -22.69
CA ASN A 52 16.31 -2.96 -22.37
C ASN A 52 15.10 -3.31 -21.53
N LYS A 53 15.06 -2.87 -20.26
CA LYS A 53 13.83 -2.91 -19.48
C LYS A 53 12.79 -2.55 -20.52
N ILE A 54 11.95 -3.52 -20.93
CA ILE A 54 10.86 -3.29 -21.90
C ILE A 54 10.36 -1.94 -21.47
N LYS A 55 10.30 -0.95 -22.38
CA LYS A 55 9.88 0.42 -22.04
C LYS A 55 8.75 0.23 -21.05
N GLN A 56 9.06 0.40 -19.77
CA GLN A 56 8.11 0.20 -18.71
C GLN A 56 6.99 1.11 -19.16
N SER A 57 5.80 0.60 -19.34
CA SER A 57 4.72 1.35 -19.95
C SER A 57 4.77 2.73 -19.32
N GLU A 58 4.77 3.81 -20.09
CA GLU A 58 4.70 5.20 -19.61
C GLU A 58 3.44 5.43 -18.75
N ARG A 59 2.71 4.34 -18.45
CA ARG A 59 1.48 4.30 -17.67
C ARG A 59 1.82 4.42 -16.20
N SER A 60 1.29 5.45 -15.58
CA SER A 60 1.38 5.61 -14.12
C SER A 60 0.69 4.43 -13.42
N LEU A 61 1.12 4.09 -12.20
CA LEU A 61 0.46 3.09 -11.37
C LEU A 61 -1.06 3.30 -11.31
N LEU A 62 -1.51 4.55 -11.18
CA LEU A 62 -2.94 4.88 -11.14
C LEU A 62 -3.68 4.40 -12.40
N ASN A 63 -3.08 4.61 -13.59
CA ASN A 63 -3.71 4.17 -14.83
C ASN A 63 -3.83 2.64 -14.89
N VAL A 64 -2.80 1.93 -14.44
CA VAL A 64 -2.85 0.46 -14.36
C VAL A 64 -3.93 -0.01 -13.40
N LEU A 65 -4.02 0.58 -12.20
CA LEU A 65 -5.06 0.25 -11.24
C LEU A 65 -6.48 0.49 -11.80
N GLN A 66 -6.68 1.59 -12.53
CA GLN A 66 -7.97 1.91 -13.16
C GLN A 66 -8.33 0.93 -14.29
N GLU A 67 -7.37 0.55 -15.14
CA GLU A 67 -7.56 -0.41 -16.21
C GLU A 67 -7.86 -1.82 -15.70
N GLU A 68 -7.10 -2.28 -14.70
CA GLU A 68 -7.30 -3.61 -14.10
C GLU A 68 -8.64 -3.67 -13.33
N LYS A 69 -9.01 -2.61 -12.61
CA LYS A 69 -10.32 -2.47 -11.97
C LYS A 69 -11.45 -2.55 -13.00
N ALA A 70 -11.37 -1.76 -14.07
CA ALA A 70 -12.41 -1.72 -15.11
C ALA A 70 -12.57 -3.06 -15.85
N SER A 71 -11.44 -3.75 -16.13
CA SER A 71 -11.44 -5.05 -16.79
C SER A 71 -11.73 -6.22 -15.85
N ARG A 72 -11.80 -5.99 -14.53
CA ARG A 72 -11.89 -7.03 -13.49
C ARG A 72 -10.79 -8.08 -13.62
N TYR A 73 -9.58 -7.64 -13.99
CA TYR A 73 -8.45 -8.52 -14.16
C TYR A 73 -8.02 -9.13 -12.82
N ALA A 74 -8.10 -10.46 -12.73
CA ALA A 74 -7.66 -11.20 -11.55
C ALA A 74 -6.14 -11.43 -11.58
N GLY A 75 -5.48 -11.26 -10.43
CA GLY A 75 -4.06 -11.54 -10.27
C GLY A 75 -3.10 -10.40 -10.67
N GLY A 76 -3.60 -9.20 -10.97
CA GLY A 76 -2.79 -8.00 -11.21
C GLY A 76 -2.47 -7.20 -9.95
N ILE A 77 -1.88 -6.02 -10.13
CA ILE A 77 -1.53 -5.12 -9.00
C ILE A 77 -2.76 -4.58 -8.29
N TYR A 78 -3.86 -4.32 -9.00
CA TYR A 78 -5.13 -3.93 -8.39
C TYR A 78 -5.64 -5.02 -7.45
N HIS A 79 -5.71 -6.26 -7.92
CA HIS A 79 -6.13 -7.40 -7.13
C HIS A 79 -5.24 -7.59 -5.88
N LYS A 80 -3.91 -7.52 -6.06
CA LYS A 80 -2.94 -7.60 -4.97
C LYS A 80 -3.14 -6.47 -3.97
N THR A 81 -3.29 -5.23 -4.43
CA THR A 81 -3.49 -4.05 -3.58
C THR A 81 -4.78 -4.14 -2.77
N GLN A 82 -5.87 -4.58 -3.39
CA GLN A 82 -7.17 -4.75 -2.71
C GLN A 82 -7.02 -5.68 -1.50
N ILE A 83 -6.44 -6.85 -1.69
CA ILE A 83 -6.31 -7.85 -0.63
C ILE A 83 -5.33 -7.38 0.45
N GLU A 84 -4.12 -6.97 0.07
CA GLU A 84 -3.08 -6.63 1.03
C GLU A 84 -3.41 -5.38 1.85
N LEU A 85 -3.91 -4.32 1.21
CA LEU A 85 -4.27 -3.09 1.93
C LEU A 85 -5.45 -3.33 2.87
N THR A 86 -6.45 -4.10 2.43
CA THR A 86 -7.63 -4.39 3.25
C THR A 86 -7.28 -5.30 4.42
N TYR A 87 -6.59 -6.42 4.17
CA TYR A 87 -6.18 -7.33 5.23
C TYR A 87 -5.38 -6.62 6.31
N ASN A 88 -4.26 -6.00 5.92
CA ASN A 88 -3.36 -5.38 6.89
C ASN A 88 -4.02 -4.21 7.62
N SER A 89 -4.80 -3.37 6.92
CA SER A 89 -5.45 -2.23 7.54
C SER A 89 -6.52 -2.63 8.56
N ASN A 90 -7.32 -3.67 8.28
CA ASN A 90 -8.32 -4.18 9.22
C ASN A 90 -7.68 -4.96 10.37
N HIS A 91 -6.65 -5.76 10.09
CA HIS A 91 -5.93 -6.53 11.12
C HIS A 91 -5.27 -5.61 12.15
N MET A 92 -4.76 -4.46 11.73
CA MET A 92 -4.24 -3.43 12.65
C MET A 92 -5.30 -2.92 13.64
N GLU A 93 -6.55 -2.87 13.24
CA GLU A 93 -7.70 -2.42 14.08
C GLU A 93 -8.38 -3.58 14.82
N GLY A 94 -7.81 -4.79 14.77
CA GLY A 94 -8.25 -5.93 15.58
C GLY A 94 -9.17 -6.90 14.86
N SER A 95 -9.39 -6.77 13.55
CA SER A 95 -10.10 -7.79 12.77
C SER A 95 -9.37 -9.13 12.88
N ARG A 96 -10.16 -10.20 13.09
CA ARG A 96 -9.66 -11.57 13.22
C ARG A 96 -9.73 -12.37 11.93
N LEU A 97 -10.18 -11.76 10.83
CA LEU A 97 -10.17 -12.41 9.54
C LEU A 97 -8.74 -12.74 9.11
N THR A 98 -8.54 -13.95 8.62
CA THR A 98 -7.25 -14.35 8.04
C THR A 98 -7.05 -13.69 6.68
N HIS A 99 -5.82 -13.70 6.19
CA HIS A 99 -5.50 -13.23 4.84
C HIS A 99 -6.28 -14.00 3.78
N GLU A 100 -6.42 -15.33 3.93
CA GLU A 100 -7.20 -16.18 3.02
C GLU A 100 -8.69 -15.84 3.06
N GLN A 101 -9.28 -15.61 4.24
CA GLN A 101 -10.67 -15.19 4.35
C GLN A 101 -10.90 -13.82 3.70
N THR A 102 -9.98 -12.88 3.90
CA THR A 102 -10.02 -11.58 3.20
C THR A 102 -9.97 -11.76 1.68
N ARG A 103 -9.11 -12.65 1.18
CA ARG A 103 -9.01 -12.98 -0.24
C ARG A 103 -10.31 -13.61 -0.77
N TYR A 104 -10.90 -14.58 -0.06
CA TYR A 104 -12.17 -15.19 -0.49
C TYR A 104 -13.32 -14.20 -0.55
N ILE A 105 -13.41 -13.28 0.42
CA ILE A 105 -14.43 -12.21 0.38
C ILE A 105 -14.25 -11.37 -0.89
N PHE A 106 -13.01 -11.02 -1.25
CA PHE A 106 -12.74 -10.22 -2.44
C PHE A 106 -13.02 -10.98 -3.75
N GLU A 107 -12.48 -12.20 -3.87
CA GLU A 107 -12.49 -12.96 -5.12
C GLU A 107 -13.87 -13.59 -5.42
N THR A 108 -14.54 -14.11 -4.38
CA THR A 108 -15.71 -14.98 -4.56
C THR A 108 -16.94 -14.51 -3.80
N ASN A 109 -16.83 -13.44 -3.02
CA ASN A 109 -17.88 -12.98 -2.10
C ASN A 109 -18.35 -14.08 -1.14
N THR A 110 -17.44 -14.98 -0.74
CA THR A 110 -17.66 -16.06 0.21
C THR A 110 -16.68 -15.98 1.37
N ILE A 111 -16.96 -16.70 2.44
CA ILE A 111 -16.05 -16.84 3.56
C ILE A 111 -16.00 -18.30 3.99
N GLY A 112 -14.80 -18.87 4.08
CA GLY A 112 -14.57 -20.19 4.63
C GLY A 112 -14.51 -20.12 6.14
N VAL A 113 -15.34 -20.92 6.83
CA VAL A 113 -15.36 -21.03 8.29
C VAL A 113 -15.31 -22.50 8.67
N GLU A 114 -14.28 -22.89 9.41
CA GLU A 114 -14.18 -24.22 10.01
C GLU A 114 -14.15 -24.05 11.53
N ASN A 115 -15.27 -24.35 12.20
CA ASN A 115 -15.40 -24.36 13.67
C ASN A 115 -15.01 -23.05 14.38
N GLU A 116 -15.07 -21.91 13.71
CA GLU A 116 -14.77 -20.60 14.27
C GLU A 116 -16.00 -19.71 14.32
N VAL A 117 -16.07 -18.85 15.34
CA VAL A 117 -17.06 -17.77 15.42
C VAL A 117 -16.43 -16.52 14.84
N LEU A 118 -16.96 -16.05 13.72
CA LEU A 118 -16.53 -14.81 13.08
C LEU A 118 -17.36 -13.63 13.57
N ASN A 119 -16.69 -12.49 13.77
CA ASN A 119 -17.37 -11.23 13.97
C ASN A 119 -17.97 -10.76 12.62
N VAL A 120 -19.28 -10.59 12.57
CA VAL A 120 -19.97 -10.14 11.35
C VAL A 120 -19.51 -8.75 10.92
N ASP A 121 -19.20 -7.87 11.86
CA ASP A 121 -18.68 -6.54 11.56
C ASP A 121 -17.32 -6.59 10.85
N ASP A 122 -16.44 -7.54 11.22
CA ASP A 122 -15.17 -7.73 10.50
C ASP A 122 -15.39 -8.07 9.03
N VAL A 123 -16.40 -8.90 8.71
CA VAL A 123 -16.76 -9.26 7.33
C VAL A 123 -17.31 -8.06 6.57
N ILE A 124 -18.24 -7.33 7.19
CA ILE A 124 -18.86 -6.14 6.60
C ILE A 124 -17.80 -5.08 6.34
N GLU A 125 -16.98 -4.75 7.33
CA GLU A 125 -15.93 -3.73 7.20
C GLU A 125 -14.86 -4.13 6.18
N THR A 126 -14.56 -5.42 6.05
CA THR A 126 -13.66 -5.93 5.00
C THR A 126 -14.24 -5.70 3.61
N ALA A 127 -15.49 -6.08 3.38
CA ALA A 127 -16.17 -5.84 2.12
C ALA A 127 -16.30 -4.32 1.81
N ASN A 128 -16.59 -3.52 2.82
CA ASN A 128 -16.66 -2.06 2.70
C ASN A 128 -15.30 -1.42 2.42
N HIS A 129 -14.22 -1.96 2.98
CA HIS A 129 -12.87 -1.44 2.75
C HIS A 129 -12.45 -1.60 1.28
N PHE A 130 -12.79 -2.71 0.62
CA PHE A 130 -12.61 -2.87 -0.83
C PHE A 130 -13.33 -1.77 -1.62
N ARG A 131 -14.57 -1.44 -1.24
CA ARG A 131 -15.35 -0.36 -1.86
C ARG A 131 -14.70 1.01 -1.64
N CYS A 132 -14.09 1.24 -0.47
CA CYS A 132 -13.32 2.46 -0.21
C CYS A 132 -12.12 2.57 -1.14
N ILE A 133 -11.35 1.50 -1.35
CA ILE A 133 -10.20 1.48 -2.28
C ILE A 133 -10.68 1.78 -3.70
N ASP A 134 -11.78 1.19 -4.14
CA ASP A 134 -12.36 1.45 -5.46
C ASP A 134 -12.74 2.92 -5.66
N LEU A 135 -13.41 3.52 -4.66
CA LEU A 135 -13.73 4.94 -4.67
C LEU A 135 -12.47 5.81 -4.77
N LEU A 136 -11.40 5.44 -4.05
CA LEU A 136 -10.17 6.21 -4.04
C LEU A 136 -9.39 6.11 -5.35
N ILE A 137 -9.41 4.97 -6.04
CA ILE A 137 -8.84 4.83 -7.38
C ILE A 137 -9.58 5.73 -8.36
N ASP A 138 -10.92 5.77 -8.30
CA ASP A 138 -11.75 6.64 -9.17
C ASP A 138 -11.53 8.12 -8.86
N LYS A 139 -11.44 8.48 -7.59
CA LYS A 139 -11.29 9.86 -7.12
C LYS A 139 -9.83 10.26 -6.84
N ALA A 140 -8.83 9.47 -7.28
CA ALA A 140 -7.44 9.69 -6.92
C ALA A 140 -6.95 11.12 -7.22
N LYS A 141 -7.32 11.70 -8.35
CA LYS A 141 -6.89 13.04 -8.77
C LYS A 141 -7.65 14.19 -8.11
N THR A 142 -8.77 13.93 -7.42
CA THR A 142 -9.54 14.98 -6.76
C THR A 142 -8.79 15.57 -5.56
N ALA A 143 -9.12 16.82 -5.19
CA ALA A 143 -8.60 17.41 -3.97
C ALA A 143 -9.15 16.65 -2.75
N LEU A 144 -8.32 16.52 -1.70
CA LEU A 144 -8.78 15.98 -0.43
C LEU A 144 -9.76 16.98 0.20
N SER A 145 -10.91 16.48 0.61
CA SER A 145 -12.00 17.30 1.14
C SER A 145 -12.68 16.61 2.31
N GLU A 146 -13.30 17.39 3.17
CA GLU A 146 -14.12 16.90 4.27
C GLU A 146 -15.22 15.94 3.77
N LYS A 147 -15.85 16.27 2.64
CA LYS A 147 -16.85 15.41 2.01
C LYS A 147 -16.30 14.03 1.66
N LEU A 148 -15.11 13.95 1.06
CA LEU A 148 -14.51 12.66 0.69
C LEU A 148 -14.13 11.85 1.93
N ILE A 149 -13.61 12.52 2.96
CA ILE A 149 -13.22 11.86 4.22
C ILE A 149 -14.45 11.26 4.93
N LYS A 150 -15.54 12.02 4.99
CA LYS A 150 -16.83 11.55 5.55
C LYS A 150 -17.45 10.44 4.70
N GLU A 151 -17.33 10.52 3.37
CA GLU A 151 -17.79 9.47 2.45
C GLU A 151 -17.03 8.15 2.65
N LEU A 152 -15.73 8.20 2.85
CA LEU A 152 -14.95 7.01 3.18
C LEU A 152 -15.41 6.36 4.49
N HIS A 153 -15.58 7.16 5.54
CA HIS A 153 -16.09 6.66 6.81
C HIS A 153 -17.51 6.10 6.69
N PHE A 154 -18.37 6.77 5.91
CA PHE A 154 -19.72 6.29 5.65
C PHE A 154 -19.70 4.90 4.99
N ILE A 155 -18.92 4.72 3.92
CA ILE A 155 -18.81 3.42 3.25
C ILE A 155 -18.25 2.38 4.21
N LEU A 156 -17.19 2.70 4.93
CA LEU A 156 -16.49 1.76 5.82
C LEU A 156 -17.42 1.22 6.91
N LYS A 157 -18.22 2.08 7.54
CA LYS A 157 -19.03 1.73 8.71
C LYS A 157 -20.49 1.40 8.39
N THR A 158 -20.93 1.56 7.13
CA THR A 158 -22.30 1.22 6.74
C THR A 158 -22.59 -0.26 6.93
N GLY A 159 -23.69 -0.57 7.60
CA GLY A 159 -24.17 -1.95 7.82
C GLY A 159 -23.58 -2.64 9.03
N THR A 160 -22.61 -2.04 9.72
CA THR A 160 -22.04 -2.61 10.97
C THR A 160 -23.00 -2.45 12.15
N SER A 161 -22.70 -3.14 13.22
CA SER A 161 -23.43 -2.99 14.50
C SER A 161 -23.37 -1.56 15.05
N ASP A 162 -22.24 -0.87 14.82
CA ASP A 162 -22.06 0.53 15.20
C ASP A 162 -23.07 1.47 14.51
N ALA A 163 -23.40 1.18 13.26
CA ALA A 163 -24.37 1.98 12.49
C ALA A 163 -25.79 2.00 13.11
N ARG A 164 -26.08 1.10 14.06
CA ARG A 164 -27.36 1.00 14.76
C ARG A 164 -27.40 1.77 16.08
N LYS A 165 -26.27 2.38 16.48
CA LYS A 165 -26.15 3.11 17.73
C LYS A 165 -26.44 4.60 17.49
N ASP A 166 -27.37 5.18 18.18
CA ASP A 166 -27.81 6.59 17.99
C ASP A 166 -26.68 7.62 18.21
N TRP A 167 -25.72 7.26 19.04
CA TRP A 167 -24.57 8.11 19.34
C TRP A 167 -23.41 7.95 18.34
N PHE A 168 -23.46 6.93 17.47
CA PHE A 168 -22.41 6.67 16.47
C PHE A 168 -22.79 7.32 15.14
N ALA A 169 -22.06 8.35 14.76
CA ALA A 169 -22.34 9.10 13.54
C ALA A 169 -21.62 8.48 12.32
N VAL A 170 -22.30 7.58 11.59
CA VAL A 170 -21.75 6.98 10.37
C VAL A 170 -21.63 8.04 9.28
N GLY A 171 -20.42 8.28 8.79
CA GLY A 171 -20.17 9.30 7.76
C GLY A 171 -20.15 10.72 8.30
N ASP A 172 -20.13 10.89 9.61
CA ASP A 172 -20.00 12.22 10.23
C ASP A 172 -19.05 12.16 11.44
N TYR A 173 -18.66 13.31 11.94
CA TYR A 173 -17.73 13.43 13.04
C TYR A 173 -18.32 12.91 14.35
N LYS A 174 -17.45 12.51 15.26
CA LYS A 174 -17.80 11.94 16.57
C LYS A 174 -18.67 12.87 17.38
N LYS A 175 -19.58 12.28 18.14
CA LYS A 175 -20.48 12.98 19.08
C LYS A 175 -20.01 12.89 20.53
N LEU A 176 -19.16 11.90 20.82
CA LEU A 176 -18.64 11.65 22.16
C LEU A 176 -17.10 11.77 22.15
N PRO A 177 -16.51 12.26 23.25
CA PRO A 177 -15.06 12.24 23.41
C PRO A 177 -14.52 10.82 23.29
N ASN A 178 -13.33 10.69 22.76
CA ASN A 178 -12.58 9.44 22.73
C ASN A 178 -11.09 9.69 22.99
N GLU A 179 -10.36 8.65 23.30
CA GLU A 179 -8.93 8.68 23.52
C GLU A 179 -8.22 7.61 22.67
N VAL A 180 -6.96 7.80 22.37
CA VAL A 180 -6.12 6.85 21.64
C VAL A 180 -4.80 6.66 22.35
N GLY A 181 -4.52 5.41 22.74
CA GLY A 181 -3.27 5.06 23.39
C GLY A 181 -3.02 5.87 24.69
N GLY A 182 -4.07 6.15 25.47
CA GLY A 182 -4.03 6.92 26.70
C GLY A 182 -3.80 8.42 26.47
N ARG A 183 -4.17 8.95 25.30
CA ARG A 183 -4.12 10.39 25.00
C ARG A 183 -5.49 10.88 24.59
N ASP A 184 -5.85 12.03 25.11
CA ASP A 184 -7.03 12.76 24.66
C ASP A 184 -6.87 13.14 23.18
N THR A 185 -7.97 13.07 22.46
CA THR A 185 -8.09 13.54 21.07
C THR A 185 -8.89 14.87 21.05
N ALA A 186 -9.10 15.48 19.90
CA ALA A 186 -9.92 16.67 19.81
C ALA A 186 -11.32 16.42 20.41
N LEU A 187 -11.85 17.39 21.14
CA LEU A 187 -13.23 17.33 21.63
C LEU A 187 -14.23 17.37 20.46
N PRO A 188 -15.40 16.74 20.57
CA PRO A 188 -16.38 16.70 19.47
C PRO A 188 -16.69 18.06 18.84
N GLU A 189 -16.83 19.11 19.66
CA GLU A 189 -17.10 20.49 19.24
C GLU A 189 -15.93 21.13 18.48
N GLU A 190 -14.71 20.66 18.69
CA GLU A 190 -13.49 21.20 18.06
C GLU A 190 -13.16 20.51 16.71
N VAL A 191 -13.66 19.28 16.51
CA VAL A 191 -13.28 18.45 15.35
C VAL A 191 -13.50 19.18 14.04
N SER A 192 -14.64 19.81 13.84
CA SER A 192 -14.98 20.48 12.58
C SER A 192 -14.03 21.61 12.25
N GLU A 193 -13.60 22.39 13.25
CA GLU A 193 -12.67 23.49 13.05
C GLU A 193 -11.26 22.96 12.77
N GLN A 194 -10.79 22.00 13.57
CA GLN A 194 -9.48 21.41 13.40
C GLN A 194 -9.33 20.69 12.05
N MET A 195 -10.35 19.98 11.60
CA MET A 195 -10.35 19.32 10.28
C MET A 195 -10.35 20.33 9.12
N ARG A 196 -11.11 21.42 9.21
CA ARG A 196 -11.06 22.51 8.22
C ARG A 196 -9.68 23.16 8.15
N ALA A 197 -9.08 23.47 9.30
CA ALA A 197 -7.74 24.04 9.37
C ALA A 197 -6.68 23.07 8.79
N LEU A 198 -6.75 21.78 9.13
CA LEU A 198 -5.85 20.76 8.59
C LEU A 198 -5.96 20.66 7.06
N LEU A 199 -7.18 20.59 6.52
CA LEU A 199 -7.41 20.51 5.08
C LEU A 199 -7.00 21.78 4.35
N ALA A 200 -7.26 22.96 4.89
CA ALA A 200 -6.84 24.24 4.32
C ALA A 200 -5.31 24.30 4.23
N LYS A 201 -4.61 23.99 5.32
CA LYS A 201 -3.14 23.93 5.36
C LYS A 201 -2.59 22.91 4.36
N TYR A 202 -3.17 21.71 4.32
CA TYR A 202 -2.74 20.67 3.40
C TYR A 202 -2.95 21.09 1.94
N ASN A 203 -4.13 21.57 1.57
CA ASN A 203 -4.46 21.91 0.20
C ASN A 203 -3.76 23.17 -0.32
N ALA A 204 -3.27 24.06 0.54
CA ALA A 204 -2.52 25.27 0.14
C ALA A 204 -1.24 24.95 -0.66
N LYS A 205 -0.59 23.84 -0.36
CA LYS A 205 0.59 23.39 -1.10
C LYS A 205 0.18 22.62 -2.36
N LYS A 206 0.58 23.06 -3.55
CA LYS A 206 0.18 22.46 -4.84
C LYS A 206 0.76 21.06 -5.08
N SER A 207 2.03 20.85 -4.74
CA SER A 207 2.71 19.54 -4.80
C SER A 207 2.94 19.00 -3.40
N LYS A 208 2.88 17.69 -3.23
CA LYS A 208 3.13 17.04 -1.95
C LYS A 208 4.35 16.13 -2.03
N THR A 209 5.13 16.14 -0.96
CA THR A 209 6.17 15.15 -0.71
C THR A 209 5.61 13.99 0.12
N PHE A 210 6.36 12.90 0.19
CA PHE A 210 6.04 11.79 1.09
C PHE A 210 5.84 12.26 2.54
N LYS A 211 6.72 13.16 3.01
CA LYS A 211 6.61 13.76 4.35
C LYS A 211 5.30 14.55 4.53
N ASP A 212 4.86 15.32 3.54
CA ASP A 212 3.61 16.09 3.65
C ASP A 212 2.40 15.17 3.84
N ILE A 213 2.40 14.00 3.20
CA ILE A 213 1.33 12.99 3.37
C ILE A 213 1.36 12.41 4.80
N LEU A 214 2.54 12.12 5.32
CA LEU A 214 2.69 11.64 6.69
C LEU A 214 2.34 12.72 7.72
N ASP A 215 2.73 13.97 7.50
CA ASP A 215 2.34 15.11 8.36
C ASP A 215 0.81 15.24 8.45
N PHE A 216 0.12 15.14 7.30
CA PHE A 216 -1.35 15.14 7.28
C PHE A 216 -1.92 13.97 8.08
N HIS A 217 -1.42 12.77 7.83
CA HIS A 217 -1.89 11.56 8.49
C HIS A 217 -1.74 11.64 10.02
N VAL A 218 -0.58 12.06 10.50
CA VAL A 218 -0.36 12.21 11.96
C VAL A 218 -1.30 13.25 12.56
N CYS A 219 -1.52 14.38 11.88
CA CYS A 219 -2.47 15.38 12.37
C CYS A 219 -3.90 14.83 12.38
N PHE A 220 -4.30 14.08 11.35
CA PHE A 220 -5.59 13.42 11.28
C PHE A 220 -5.78 12.41 12.42
N GLU A 221 -4.78 11.57 12.70
CA GLU A 221 -4.80 10.60 13.80
C GLU A 221 -4.86 11.30 15.18
N ARG A 222 -4.27 12.47 15.33
CA ARG A 222 -4.32 13.26 16.57
C ARG A 222 -5.69 13.93 16.77
N ILE A 223 -6.31 14.42 15.73
CA ILE A 223 -7.69 14.96 15.79
C ILE A 223 -8.67 13.83 16.10
N HIS A 224 -8.46 12.67 15.49
CA HIS A 224 -9.31 11.48 15.64
C HIS A 224 -10.79 11.80 15.41
N PRO A 225 -11.15 12.24 14.18
CA PRO A 225 -12.41 12.92 13.94
C PRO A 225 -13.64 12.02 14.06
N PHE A 226 -13.51 10.71 13.96
CA PHE A 226 -14.62 9.77 14.04
C PHE A 226 -14.63 9.02 15.36
N GLN A 227 -15.77 8.42 15.69
CA GLN A 227 -15.89 7.63 16.91
C GLN A 227 -15.08 6.33 16.83
N ASP A 228 -14.97 5.73 15.64
CA ASP A 228 -14.14 4.58 15.27
C ASP A 228 -13.76 4.68 13.79
N GLY A 229 -12.83 3.82 13.32
CA GLY A 229 -12.43 3.75 11.91
C GLY A 229 -11.40 4.81 11.46
N ASN A 230 -10.88 5.63 12.36
CA ASN A 230 -9.92 6.70 12.02
C ASN A 230 -8.66 6.14 11.37
N GLY A 231 -8.04 5.12 11.96
CA GLY A 231 -6.82 4.52 11.42
C GLY A 231 -7.01 4.00 9.99
N ARG A 232 -8.13 3.31 9.73
CA ARG A 232 -8.46 2.79 8.39
C ARG A 232 -8.66 3.92 7.38
N VAL A 233 -9.47 4.93 7.73
CA VAL A 233 -9.67 6.11 6.88
C VAL A 233 -8.37 6.86 6.65
N GLY A 234 -7.54 7.05 7.68
CA GLY A 234 -6.24 7.70 7.58
C GLY A 234 -5.29 6.97 6.61
N ARG A 235 -5.19 5.64 6.69
CA ARG A 235 -4.37 4.82 5.78
C ARG A 235 -4.91 4.84 4.35
N LEU A 236 -6.22 4.81 4.17
CA LEU A 236 -6.86 4.98 2.87
C LEU A 236 -6.56 6.35 2.24
N ILE A 237 -6.57 7.44 3.04
CA ILE A 237 -6.18 8.78 2.58
C ILE A 237 -4.71 8.79 2.14
N MET A 238 -3.79 8.20 2.90
CA MET A 238 -2.39 8.10 2.50
C MET A 238 -2.23 7.40 1.15
N PHE A 239 -2.90 6.26 0.96
CA PHE A 239 -2.91 5.55 -0.32
C PHE A 239 -3.37 6.44 -1.47
N LYS A 240 -4.50 7.11 -1.32
CA LYS A 240 -5.05 8.02 -2.34
C LYS A 240 -4.10 9.18 -2.66
N GLU A 241 -3.53 9.82 -1.65
CA GLU A 241 -2.64 10.97 -1.86
C GLU A 241 -1.32 10.53 -2.51
N CYS A 242 -0.80 9.34 -2.20
CA CYS A 242 0.32 8.76 -2.93
C CYS A 242 0.01 8.62 -4.43
N LEU A 243 -1.16 8.07 -4.78
CA LEU A 243 -1.58 7.93 -6.18
C LEU A 243 -1.73 9.30 -6.87
N LYS A 244 -2.29 10.29 -6.16
CA LYS A 244 -2.50 11.64 -6.70
C LYS A 244 -1.21 12.31 -7.12
N TYR A 245 -0.17 12.20 -6.29
CA TYR A 245 1.10 12.88 -6.47
C TYR A 245 2.18 12.02 -7.12
N ASN A 246 1.79 10.86 -7.66
CA ASN A 246 2.71 9.89 -8.27
C ASN A 246 3.86 9.47 -7.34
N ILE A 247 3.53 9.31 -6.09
CA ILE A 247 4.39 8.71 -5.06
C ILE A 247 3.99 7.24 -4.94
N VAL A 248 4.97 6.34 -4.88
CA VAL A 248 4.68 4.92 -4.68
C VAL A 248 3.91 4.73 -3.37
N PRO A 249 2.74 4.08 -3.38
CA PRO A 249 2.01 3.78 -2.15
C PRO A 249 2.78 2.80 -1.25
N PHE A 250 2.27 2.62 -0.05
CA PHE A 250 2.81 1.66 0.91
C PHE A 250 1.69 1.04 1.74
N ILE A 251 1.93 -0.15 2.24
CA ILE A 251 1.00 -0.90 3.09
C ILE A 251 1.74 -1.25 4.38
N ILE A 252 1.21 -0.79 5.52
CA ILE A 252 1.77 -1.14 6.83
C ILE A 252 1.34 -2.56 7.16
N GLU A 253 2.26 -3.50 7.03
CA GLU A 253 2.04 -4.90 7.39
C GLU A 253 2.13 -5.10 8.91
N ASP A 254 1.55 -6.18 9.41
CA ASP A 254 1.44 -6.46 10.85
C ASP A 254 2.81 -6.43 11.58
N ASN A 255 3.86 -6.94 10.96
CA ASN A 255 5.21 -6.89 11.53
C ASN A 255 5.80 -5.48 11.66
N LEU A 256 5.21 -4.48 11.00
CA LEU A 256 5.58 -3.06 11.11
C LEU A 256 4.68 -2.29 12.08
N LYS A 257 3.59 -2.88 12.58
CA LYS A 257 2.56 -2.25 13.40
C LYS A 257 3.14 -1.49 14.59
N MET A 258 4.00 -2.13 15.38
CA MET A 258 4.59 -1.52 16.57
C MET A 258 5.50 -0.32 16.23
N PHE A 259 6.25 -0.42 15.15
CA PHE A 259 7.11 0.67 14.68
C PHE A 259 6.28 1.84 14.15
N TYR A 260 5.18 1.55 13.45
CA TYR A 260 4.25 2.55 12.97
C TYR A 260 3.59 3.33 14.12
N TYR A 261 3.04 2.66 15.12
CA TYR A 261 2.45 3.34 16.29
C TYR A 261 3.48 4.14 17.09
N ARG A 262 4.70 3.62 17.27
CA ARG A 262 5.81 4.39 17.85
C ARG A 262 6.08 5.63 17.01
N GLY A 263 6.12 5.49 15.69
CA GLY A 263 6.36 6.59 14.77
C GLY A 263 5.30 7.69 14.85
N LEU A 264 4.01 7.32 14.92
CA LEU A 264 2.90 8.26 15.13
C LEU A 264 3.05 9.02 16.47
N LYS A 265 3.42 8.28 17.52
CA LYS A 265 3.60 8.86 18.87
C LYS A 265 4.73 9.87 18.91
N GLU A 266 5.87 9.56 18.34
CA GLU A 266 7.09 10.36 18.41
C GLU A 266 7.18 11.43 17.32
N TRP A 267 6.23 11.47 16.37
CA TRP A 267 6.23 12.46 15.29
C TRP A 267 6.22 13.90 15.82
N GLY A 268 7.15 14.69 15.33
CA GLY A 268 7.42 16.05 15.80
C GLY A 268 8.59 16.16 16.77
N LYS A 269 8.99 15.04 17.40
CA LYS A 269 10.23 14.92 18.18
C LYS A 269 11.28 14.16 17.38
N GLU A 270 10.92 12.97 16.88
CA GLU A 270 11.75 12.11 16.07
C GLU A 270 10.94 11.56 14.88
N ASN A 271 11.01 12.28 13.78
CA ASN A 271 10.24 11.92 12.57
C ASN A 271 10.79 10.68 11.85
N GLY A 272 12.04 10.33 12.09
CA GLY A 272 12.72 9.18 11.47
C GLY A 272 11.95 7.88 11.69
N PHE A 273 11.40 7.65 12.88
CA PHE A 273 10.71 6.41 13.19
C PHE A 273 9.53 6.10 12.26
N LEU A 274 8.65 7.07 12.02
CA LEU A 274 7.54 6.88 11.10
C LEU A 274 8.00 6.87 9.65
N MET A 275 8.92 7.79 9.30
CA MET A 275 9.46 7.91 7.95
C MET A 275 10.10 6.60 7.51
N ASP A 276 11.02 6.04 8.28
CA ASP A 276 11.74 4.81 7.94
C ASP A 276 10.78 3.62 7.87
N THR A 277 9.82 3.52 8.79
CA THR A 277 8.81 2.47 8.77
C THR A 277 8.00 2.51 7.47
N CYS A 278 7.52 3.69 7.08
CA CYS A 278 6.74 3.85 5.86
C CYS A 278 7.58 3.68 4.58
N LEU A 279 8.87 4.05 4.60
CA LEU A 279 9.78 3.80 3.49
C LEU A 279 10.08 2.30 3.32
N VAL A 280 10.26 1.55 4.40
CA VAL A 280 10.37 0.08 4.34
C VAL A 280 9.12 -0.54 3.75
N ALA A 281 7.93 -0.10 4.17
CA ALA A 281 6.67 -0.55 3.60
C ALA A 281 6.53 -0.18 2.11
N GLN A 282 7.01 1.00 1.72
CA GLN A 282 7.05 1.45 0.32
C GLN A 282 7.98 0.57 -0.53
N ASP A 283 9.14 0.17 -0.01
CA ASP A 283 10.06 -0.71 -0.74
C ASP A 283 9.46 -2.10 -0.99
N ARG A 284 8.66 -2.61 -0.06
CA ARG A 284 7.86 -3.84 -0.28
C ARG A 284 6.82 -3.65 -1.38
N TYR A 285 6.14 -2.51 -1.41
CA TYR A 285 5.19 -2.22 -2.48
C TYR A 285 5.89 -2.05 -3.85
N LYS A 286 7.09 -1.45 -3.90
CA LYS A 286 7.93 -1.41 -5.11
C LYS A 286 8.27 -2.81 -5.61
N ALA A 287 8.53 -3.77 -4.71
CA ALA A 287 8.75 -5.15 -5.13
C ALA A 287 7.53 -5.75 -5.86
N TYR A 288 6.30 -5.38 -5.47
CA TYR A 288 5.11 -5.75 -6.24
C TYR A 288 5.11 -5.07 -7.62
N LEU A 289 5.44 -3.78 -7.70
CA LEU A 289 5.50 -3.05 -8.98
C LEU A 289 6.55 -3.66 -9.92
N ASP A 290 7.71 -4.04 -9.39
CA ASP A 290 8.76 -4.74 -10.14
C ASP A 290 8.28 -6.10 -10.66
N TYR A 291 7.58 -6.87 -9.82
CA TYR A 291 6.99 -8.16 -10.21
C TYR A 291 5.99 -8.00 -11.36
N PHE A 292 5.10 -7.01 -11.27
CA PHE A 292 4.11 -6.71 -12.31
C PHE A 292 4.66 -5.84 -13.45
N ARG A 293 5.94 -5.47 -13.42
CA ARG A 293 6.63 -4.65 -14.43
C ARG A 293 5.98 -3.27 -14.65
N ILE A 294 5.52 -2.66 -13.58
CA ILE A 294 4.92 -1.32 -13.58
C ILE A 294 5.99 -0.29 -13.25
N ALA A 295 6.06 0.79 -14.04
CA ALA A 295 6.96 1.91 -13.79
C ALA A 295 6.50 2.77 -12.61
N TYR A 296 7.45 3.32 -11.84
CA TYR A 296 7.17 4.21 -10.71
C TYR A 296 8.29 5.26 -10.53
#